data_9a83ec7519d4be2573a8317c99717ec4
#
_entry.id   9a83ec7519d4be2573a8317c99717ec4
#
_cell.length_a   1.000
_cell.length_b   1.000
_cell.length_c   1.000
_cell.angle_alpha   90.00
_cell.angle_beta   90.00
_cell.angle_gamma   90.00
#
_symmetry.space_group_name_H-M   'P 1'
#
loop_
_entity.id
_entity.type
_entity.pdbx_description
1 polymer ?
#
loop_
_entity_poly.entity_id
_entity_poly.type
_entity_poly.pdbx_seq_one_letter_code
_entity_poly.pdbx_strand_id
1 'polypeptide(L)'
;MDFFTHLMIGFIISTLASGSFHNNYVIFGTLMAGLPDFDVFLYPLWKRLPITRHHGLTHMMVFIVTASALIDILFAGFTGSAFLLMCLTGMSHIFGDFITTWGVSPFYPLTKKYTKLNLDMAVNPYLILYFFAGVLFLAMVMSGRIPLSDIQASSLLGLTYVAYFAARAILKLYYTGRPENRGFAALPTFSPAQWKFVKRIDTDNEIKIAIKNNRLQEYVIPKKVIKEINTCNDLVSTYWHPEVQEYMRVFSYPYYTTDCKDGKFEIAWHSAEAGDNIQINVRYDGDFKVDYEFKRTLRGLRKDKK
;
A
#
# COMPACT_ATOMS: atom_id res chain seq x y z
N MET A 1 -3.41 -1.15 2.57
CA MET A 1 -4.45 -1.84 1.75
C MET A 1 -5.43 -0.78 1.29
N ASP A 2 -6.40 -1.06 0.41
CA ASP A 2 -7.36 -0.01 0.06
C ASP A 2 -8.39 0.25 1.19
N PHE A 3 -8.91 1.47 1.24
CA PHE A 3 -9.84 1.94 2.27
C PHE A 3 -11.10 1.06 2.43
N PHE A 4 -11.68 0.61 1.31
CA PHE A 4 -12.91 -0.19 1.35
C PHE A 4 -12.67 -1.56 1.95
N THR A 5 -11.52 -2.16 1.66
CA THR A 5 -11.13 -3.46 2.26
C THR A 5 -10.93 -3.33 3.77
N HIS A 6 -10.32 -2.23 4.26
CA HIS A 6 -10.19 -1.96 5.70
C HIS A 6 -11.56 -1.83 6.38
N LEU A 7 -12.49 -1.09 5.78
CA LEU A 7 -13.86 -0.96 6.31
C LEU A 7 -14.56 -2.32 6.42
N MET A 8 -14.47 -3.18 5.39
CA MET A 8 -15.10 -4.50 5.41
C MET A 8 -14.50 -5.39 6.49
N ILE A 9 -13.19 -5.42 6.63
CA ILE A 9 -12.50 -6.20 7.68
C ILE A 9 -12.91 -5.67 9.06
N GLY A 10 -12.95 -4.35 9.27
CA GLY A 10 -13.43 -3.75 10.51
C GLY A 10 -14.87 -4.11 10.83
N PHE A 11 -15.76 -4.08 9.85
CA PHE A 11 -17.16 -4.51 9.99
C PHE A 11 -17.26 -5.99 10.40
N ILE A 12 -16.54 -6.87 9.71
CA ILE A 12 -16.54 -8.31 10.02
C ILE A 12 -16.05 -8.54 11.45
N ILE A 13 -14.90 -7.98 11.83
CA ILE A 13 -14.34 -8.14 13.18
C ILE A 13 -15.33 -7.63 14.23
N SER A 14 -15.92 -6.46 13.99
CA SER A 14 -16.85 -5.84 14.93
C SER A 14 -18.14 -6.64 15.09
N THR A 15 -18.68 -7.18 14.00
CA THR A 15 -19.88 -8.03 14.07
C THR A 15 -19.60 -9.35 14.79
N LEU A 16 -18.46 -9.99 14.50
CA LEU A 16 -18.09 -11.24 15.18
C LEU A 16 -17.87 -11.03 16.67
N ALA A 17 -17.33 -9.89 17.07
CA ALA A 17 -17.10 -9.57 18.48
C ALA A 17 -18.39 -9.17 19.22
N SER A 18 -19.32 -8.48 18.55
CA SER A 18 -20.56 -7.97 19.14
C SER A 18 -21.77 -8.89 18.98
N GLY A 19 -21.70 -9.86 18.08
CA GLY A 19 -22.75 -10.84 17.79
C GLY A 19 -23.87 -10.35 16.89
N SER A 20 -23.91 -9.05 16.49
CA SER A 20 -24.98 -8.48 15.68
C SER A 20 -24.53 -7.29 14.85
N PHE A 21 -25.11 -7.12 13.65
CA PHE A 21 -24.95 -5.95 12.80
C PHE A 21 -25.51 -4.66 13.43
N HIS A 22 -26.52 -4.80 14.27
CA HIS A 22 -27.26 -3.69 14.90
C HIS A 22 -26.61 -3.15 16.15
N ASN A 23 -25.49 -3.72 16.57
CA ASN A 23 -24.74 -3.22 17.72
C ASN A 23 -24.01 -1.94 17.34
N ASN A 24 -24.18 -0.87 18.15
CA ASN A 24 -23.51 0.42 17.92
C ASN A 24 -21.98 0.30 17.84
N TYR A 25 -21.39 -0.69 18.50
CA TYR A 25 -19.96 -0.94 18.45
C TYR A 25 -19.47 -1.35 17.06
N VAL A 26 -20.34 -1.92 16.20
CA VAL A 26 -20.00 -2.26 14.80
C VAL A 26 -19.67 -1.01 14.01
N ILE A 27 -20.42 0.07 14.22
CA ILE A 27 -20.15 1.37 13.56
C ILE A 27 -18.79 1.89 13.99
N PHE A 28 -18.52 1.95 15.30
CA PHE A 28 -17.26 2.46 15.83
C PHE A 28 -16.06 1.65 15.38
N GLY A 29 -16.15 0.33 15.42
CA GLY A 29 -15.06 -0.55 14.98
C GLY A 29 -14.83 -0.48 13.46
N THR A 30 -15.89 -0.38 12.65
CA THR A 30 -15.79 -0.19 11.20
C THR A 30 -15.11 1.14 10.86
N LEU A 31 -15.55 2.24 11.49
CA LEU A 31 -14.97 3.56 11.28
C LEU A 31 -13.51 3.60 11.74
N MET A 32 -13.19 2.96 12.88
CA MET A 32 -11.83 2.91 13.39
C MET A 32 -10.88 2.15 12.46
N ALA A 33 -11.38 1.11 11.78
CA ALA A 33 -10.60 0.39 10.76
C ALA A 33 -10.31 1.26 9.52
N GLY A 34 -11.15 2.24 9.19
CA GLY A 34 -10.90 3.18 8.10
C GLY A 34 -10.21 4.47 8.50
N LEU A 35 -10.19 4.79 9.80
CA LEU A 35 -9.72 6.09 10.31
C LEU A 35 -8.30 6.48 9.90
N PRO A 36 -7.30 5.58 9.88
CA PRO A 36 -5.95 5.94 9.46
C PRO A 36 -5.89 6.52 8.04
N ASP A 37 -6.67 6.00 7.11
CA ASP A 37 -6.70 6.45 5.71
C ASP A 37 -7.35 7.83 5.51
N PHE A 38 -8.03 8.38 6.53
CA PHE A 38 -8.52 9.75 6.46
C PHE A 38 -7.40 10.80 6.44
N ASP A 39 -6.16 10.41 6.66
CA ASP A 39 -5.00 11.30 6.49
C ASP A 39 -4.85 11.85 5.07
N VAL A 40 -5.45 11.21 4.07
CA VAL A 40 -5.54 11.74 2.70
C VAL A 40 -6.19 13.13 2.68
N PHE A 41 -7.15 13.41 3.57
CA PHE A 41 -7.75 14.73 3.71
C PHE A 41 -6.78 15.76 4.30
N LEU A 42 -5.70 15.32 4.95
CA LEU A 42 -4.62 16.18 5.44
C LEU A 42 -3.58 16.51 4.36
N TYR A 43 -3.78 16.05 3.12
CA TYR A 43 -2.85 16.30 2.00
C TYR A 43 -2.40 17.75 1.85
N PRO A 44 -3.26 18.78 2.02
CA PRO A 44 -2.83 20.16 1.95
C PRO A 44 -1.79 20.55 3.02
N LEU A 45 -1.76 19.82 4.14
CA LEU A 45 -0.83 20.05 5.25
C LEU A 45 0.48 19.27 5.11
N TRP A 46 0.56 18.27 4.23
CA TRP A 46 1.72 17.38 4.11
C TRP A 46 3.04 18.11 3.84
N LYS A 47 2.99 19.21 3.05
CA LYS A 47 4.17 20.03 2.77
C LYS A 47 4.66 20.79 4.00
N ARG A 48 3.74 21.21 4.88
CA ARG A 48 4.05 22.00 6.07
C ARG A 48 4.38 21.14 7.29
N LEU A 49 3.65 20.02 7.43
CA LEU A 49 3.77 19.09 8.55
C LEU A 49 4.01 17.67 8.03
N PRO A 50 5.27 17.26 7.82
CA PRO A 50 5.59 15.94 7.27
C PRO A 50 5.03 14.75 8.06
N ILE A 51 4.77 14.93 9.36
CA ILE A 51 4.17 13.90 10.21
C ILE A 51 2.73 13.55 9.80
N THR A 52 2.03 14.46 9.11
CA THR A 52 0.65 14.24 8.63
C THR A 52 0.59 13.51 7.28
N ARG A 53 1.72 13.14 6.70
CA ARG A 53 1.77 12.37 5.45
C ARG A 53 1.12 11.01 5.60
N HIS A 54 0.59 10.50 4.50
CA HIS A 54 0.01 9.15 4.47
C HIS A 54 1.02 8.10 4.96
N HIS A 55 0.55 7.18 5.79
CA HIS A 55 1.34 6.25 6.61
C HIS A 55 2.25 6.93 7.67
N GLY A 56 1.94 8.19 8.03
CA GLY A 56 2.58 8.93 9.12
C GLY A 56 1.87 8.74 10.45
N LEU A 57 1.42 9.88 11.04
CA LEU A 57 0.81 9.95 12.37
C LEU A 57 -0.37 8.98 12.57
N THR A 58 -1.27 8.92 11.61
CA THR A 58 -2.51 8.14 11.70
C THR A 58 -2.31 6.63 11.69
N HIS A 59 -1.18 6.17 11.12
CA HIS A 59 -0.81 4.75 11.04
C HIS A 59 0.13 4.31 12.17
N MET A 60 0.29 5.14 13.23
CA MET A 60 1.04 4.72 14.42
C MET A 60 0.16 3.92 15.38
N MET A 61 0.73 2.89 15.99
CA MET A 61 0.03 2.14 17.05
C MET A 61 -0.45 3.06 18.19
N VAL A 62 0.38 4.02 18.58
CA VAL A 62 0.03 5.00 19.62
C VAL A 62 -1.19 5.82 19.22
N PHE A 63 -1.29 6.24 17.95
CA PHE A 63 -2.46 6.96 17.44
C PHE A 63 -3.73 6.11 17.55
N ILE A 64 -3.68 4.84 17.13
CA ILE A 64 -4.81 3.91 17.20
C ILE A 64 -5.31 3.78 18.64
N VAL A 65 -4.39 3.52 19.57
CA VAL A 65 -4.76 3.36 20.99
C VAL A 65 -5.34 4.66 21.57
N THR A 66 -4.73 5.80 21.28
CA THR A 66 -5.19 7.09 21.78
C THR A 66 -6.53 7.48 21.19
N ALA A 67 -6.72 7.30 19.88
CA ALA A 67 -7.99 7.58 19.21
C ALA A 67 -9.11 6.66 19.72
N SER A 68 -8.82 5.38 19.90
CA SER A 68 -9.79 4.42 20.46
C SER A 68 -10.21 4.80 21.88
N ALA A 69 -9.26 5.18 22.74
CA ALA A 69 -9.57 5.62 24.10
C ALA A 69 -10.41 6.91 24.10
N LEU A 70 -10.06 7.88 23.27
CA LEU A 70 -10.77 9.15 23.18
C LEU A 70 -12.22 8.95 22.69
N ILE A 71 -12.41 8.14 21.65
CA ILE A 71 -13.75 7.83 21.11
C ILE A 71 -14.58 7.07 22.15
N ASP A 72 -14.01 6.10 22.86
CA ASP A 72 -14.71 5.34 23.90
C ASP A 72 -15.16 6.24 25.06
N ILE A 73 -14.30 7.16 25.51
CA ILE A 73 -14.64 8.14 26.55
C ILE A 73 -15.79 9.06 26.10
N LEU A 74 -15.72 9.58 24.87
CA LEU A 74 -16.66 10.59 24.38
C LEU A 74 -18.04 10.01 24.03
N PHE A 75 -18.10 8.77 23.52
CA PHE A 75 -19.33 8.21 22.96
C PHE A 75 -19.86 6.98 23.67
N ALA A 76 -19.03 6.26 24.42
CA ALA A 76 -19.44 5.06 25.13
C ALA A 76 -19.25 5.11 26.66
N GLY A 77 -18.76 6.23 27.19
CA GLY A 77 -18.56 6.39 28.65
C GLY A 77 -17.47 5.49 29.22
N PHE A 78 -16.50 5.10 28.43
CA PHE A 78 -15.39 4.21 28.75
C PHE A 78 -15.83 2.83 29.21
N THR A 79 -16.36 2.06 28.26
CA THR A 79 -16.87 0.70 28.54
C THR A 79 -15.78 -0.36 28.55
N GLY A 80 -14.55 -0.03 28.13
CA GLY A 80 -13.46 -0.99 27.97
C GLY A 80 -13.65 -1.99 26.80
N SER A 81 -14.84 -2.50 26.58
CA SER A 81 -15.16 -3.40 25.47
C SER A 81 -15.15 -2.67 24.12
N ALA A 82 -15.74 -1.48 24.06
CA ALA A 82 -15.68 -0.63 22.86
C ALA A 82 -14.25 -0.18 22.56
N PHE A 83 -13.48 0.20 23.58
CA PHE A 83 -12.07 0.53 23.46
C PHE A 83 -11.27 -0.63 22.86
N LEU A 84 -11.39 -1.84 23.43
CA LEU A 84 -10.66 -3.00 22.93
C LEU A 84 -11.04 -3.37 21.50
N LEU A 85 -12.32 -3.28 21.16
CA LEU A 85 -12.79 -3.55 19.81
C LEU A 85 -12.22 -2.54 18.80
N MET A 86 -12.24 -1.25 19.12
CA MET A 86 -11.67 -0.20 18.29
C MET A 86 -10.14 -0.35 18.15
N CYS A 87 -9.44 -0.72 19.22
CA CYS A 87 -8.03 -1.06 19.13
C CYS A 87 -7.79 -2.25 18.18
N LEU A 88 -8.58 -3.31 18.28
CA LEU A 88 -8.46 -4.50 17.45
C LEU A 88 -8.68 -4.17 15.96
N THR A 89 -9.73 -3.41 15.65
CA THR A 89 -10.04 -3.02 14.27
C THR A 89 -9.04 -2.02 13.69
N GLY A 90 -8.56 -1.05 14.48
CA GLY A 90 -7.49 -0.14 14.08
C GLY A 90 -6.15 -0.86 13.89
N MET A 91 -5.83 -1.87 14.72
CA MET A 91 -4.63 -2.70 14.51
C MET A 91 -4.77 -3.60 13.29
N SER A 92 -5.98 -4.06 12.95
CA SER A 92 -6.22 -4.81 11.71
C SER A 92 -5.92 -3.97 10.46
N HIS A 93 -6.14 -2.64 10.50
CA HIS A 93 -5.72 -1.72 9.46
C HIS A 93 -4.20 -1.73 9.28
N ILE A 94 -3.44 -1.49 10.36
CA ILE A 94 -1.97 -1.50 10.32
C ILE A 94 -1.46 -2.85 9.79
N PHE A 95 -2.06 -3.95 10.23
CA PHE A 95 -1.70 -5.28 9.73
C PHE A 95 -2.04 -5.45 8.25
N GLY A 96 -3.19 -4.94 7.80
CA GLY A 96 -3.59 -4.93 6.40
C GLY A 96 -2.57 -4.20 5.52
N ASP A 97 -2.06 -3.05 5.95
CA ASP A 97 -1.03 -2.31 5.22
C ASP A 97 0.32 -3.02 5.24
N PHE A 98 0.67 -3.64 6.35
CA PHE A 98 1.90 -4.43 6.45
C PHE A 98 1.95 -5.58 5.44
N ILE A 99 0.82 -6.21 5.11
CA ILE A 99 0.79 -7.28 4.10
C ILE A 99 0.98 -6.74 2.67
N THR A 100 0.78 -5.46 2.40
CA THR A 100 0.85 -4.88 1.05
C THR A 100 2.25 -4.44 0.64
N THR A 101 2.37 -3.95 -0.61
CA THR A 101 3.62 -3.43 -1.18
C THR A 101 4.03 -2.08 -0.62
N TRP A 102 3.10 -1.28 -0.09
CA TRP A 102 3.45 0.03 0.46
C TRP A 102 3.99 -0.11 1.88
N GLY A 103 3.46 -1.07 2.65
CA GLY A 103 3.90 -1.30 4.02
C GLY A 103 3.50 -0.19 4.97
N VAL A 104 4.02 -0.26 6.18
CA VAL A 104 3.69 0.68 7.26
C VAL A 104 4.88 0.83 8.20
N SER A 105 4.92 1.96 8.93
CA SER A 105 5.87 2.21 10.01
C SER A 105 5.12 2.36 11.35
N PRO A 106 4.72 1.25 12.01
CA PRO A 106 3.81 1.27 13.16
C PRO A 106 4.40 1.95 14.39
N PHE A 107 5.72 2.05 14.48
CA PHE A 107 6.44 2.68 15.58
C PHE A 107 7.00 4.06 15.21
N TYR A 108 6.47 4.70 14.18
CA TYR A 108 6.82 6.10 13.88
C TYR A 108 6.44 7.00 15.08
N PRO A 109 7.20 8.03 15.49
CA PRO A 109 8.45 8.52 14.88
C PRO A 109 9.72 7.84 15.40
N LEU A 110 9.64 6.86 16.31
CA LEU A 110 10.79 6.17 16.90
C LEU A 110 11.61 5.45 15.82
N THR A 111 10.94 4.84 14.86
CA THR A 111 11.56 4.31 13.66
C THR A 111 10.82 4.80 12.42
N LYS A 112 11.57 5.20 11.41
CA LYS A 112 11.05 5.59 10.10
C LYS A 112 11.09 4.46 9.08
N LYS A 113 11.47 3.25 9.52
CA LYS A 113 11.58 2.08 8.65
C LYS A 113 10.20 1.53 8.31
N TYR A 114 9.87 1.46 7.03
CA TYR A 114 8.69 0.76 6.55
C TYR A 114 8.92 -0.75 6.58
N THR A 115 7.94 -1.46 7.10
CA THR A 115 7.89 -2.92 7.11
C THR A 115 6.76 -3.40 6.24
N LYS A 116 7.01 -4.42 5.42
CA LYS A 116 6.04 -4.94 4.46
C LYS A 116 6.30 -6.40 4.12
N LEU A 117 5.24 -7.15 3.88
CA LEU A 117 5.31 -8.54 3.43
C LEU A 117 5.28 -8.67 1.90
N ASN A 118 4.87 -7.64 1.16
CA ASN A 118 4.68 -7.74 -0.29
C ASN A 118 3.81 -8.95 -0.68
N LEU A 119 2.74 -9.20 0.07
CA LEU A 119 1.84 -10.30 -0.19
C LEU A 119 0.76 -9.92 -1.20
N ASP A 120 0.29 -8.68 -1.12
CA ASP A 120 -0.68 -8.13 -2.05
C ASP A 120 -0.34 -6.69 -2.46
N MET A 121 -1.04 -6.18 -3.46
CA MET A 121 -0.93 -4.79 -3.86
C MET A 121 -1.65 -3.88 -2.85
N ALA A 122 -1.16 -2.66 -2.69
CA ALA A 122 -1.81 -1.68 -1.81
C ALA A 122 -3.23 -1.32 -2.29
N VAL A 123 -3.44 -1.27 -3.60
CA VAL A 123 -4.77 -1.11 -4.21
C VAL A 123 -5.02 -2.32 -5.10
N ASN A 124 -5.92 -3.21 -4.66
CA ASN A 124 -6.26 -4.42 -5.37
C ASN A 124 -7.70 -4.35 -5.88
N PRO A 125 -7.92 -4.30 -7.21
CA PRO A 125 -9.26 -4.17 -7.78
C PRO A 125 -10.17 -5.35 -7.46
N TYR A 126 -9.62 -6.55 -7.24
CA TYR A 126 -10.41 -7.72 -6.86
C TYR A 126 -10.95 -7.60 -5.43
N LEU A 127 -10.17 -7.04 -4.50
CA LEU A 127 -10.63 -6.81 -3.14
C LEU A 127 -11.68 -5.69 -3.08
N ILE A 128 -11.52 -4.64 -3.91
CA ILE A 128 -12.52 -3.59 -4.05
C ILE A 128 -13.83 -4.15 -4.61
N LEU A 129 -13.76 -4.97 -5.66
CA LEU A 129 -14.95 -5.64 -6.20
C LEU A 129 -15.60 -6.56 -5.17
N TYR A 130 -14.79 -7.30 -4.41
CA TYR A 130 -15.26 -8.16 -3.34
C TYR A 130 -15.92 -7.37 -2.21
N PHE A 131 -15.43 -6.17 -1.88
CA PHE A 131 -16.11 -5.26 -0.94
C PHE A 131 -17.54 -4.95 -1.41
N PHE A 132 -17.73 -4.51 -2.65
CA PHE A 132 -19.08 -4.18 -3.15
C PHE A 132 -19.99 -5.40 -3.23
N ALA A 133 -19.47 -6.55 -3.62
CA ALA A 133 -20.22 -7.81 -3.59
C ALA A 133 -20.60 -8.20 -2.15
N GLY A 134 -19.70 -8.01 -1.19
CA GLY A 134 -19.94 -8.23 0.23
C GLY A 134 -21.01 -7.30 0.79
N VAL A 135 -21.00 -6.02 0.45
CA VAL A 135 -22.05 -5.06 0.85
C VAL A 135 -23.41 -5.49 0.31
N LEU A 136 -23.50 -5.89 -0.97
CA LEU A 136 -24.73 -6.40 -1.54
C LEU A 136 -25.21 -7.69 -0.84
N PHE A 137 -24.31 -8.62 -0.58
CA PHE A 137 -24.60 -9.84 0.17
C PHE A 137 -25.17 -9.53 1.56
N LEU A 138 -24.50 -8.63 2.33
CA LEU A 138 -24.99 -8.21 3.64
C LEU A 138 -26.36 -7.54 3.58
N ALA A 139 -26.63 -6.70 2.57
CA ALA A 139 -27.93 -6.10 2.37
C ALA A 139 -29.02 -7.16 2.10
N MET A 140 -28.69 -8.24 1.39
CA MET A 140 -29.62 -9.37 1.19
C MET A 140 -29.87 -10.14 2.47
N VAL A 141 -28.86 -10.34 3.32
CA VAL A 141 -29.03 -10.96 4.65
C VAL A 141 -29.89 -10.08 5.55
N MET A 142 -29.57 -8.79 5.66
CA MET A 142 -30.32 -7.82 6.49
C MET A 142 -31.78 -7.67 6.05
N SER A 143 -32.08 -7.81 4.75
CA SER A 143 -33.47 -7.78 4.24
C SER A 143 -34.20 -9.12 4.39
N GLY A 144 -33.59 -10.14 4.98
CA GLY A 144 -34.16 -11.47 5.15
C GLY A 144 -34.26 -12.32 3.87
N ARG A 145 -33.69 -11.84 2.75
CA ARG A 145 -33.66 -12.60 1.49
C ARG A 145 -32.72 -13.80 1.55
N ILE A 146 -31.68 -13.71 2.34
CA ILE A 146 -30.76 -14.80 2.63
C ILE A 146 -30.89 -15.13 4.12
N PRO A 147 -31.32 -16.37 4.47
CA PRO A 147 -31.62 -16.74 5.86
C PRO A 147 -30.34 -17.14 6.62
N LEU A 148 -29.42 -16.19 6.79
CA LEU A 148 -28.20 -16.34 7.59
C LEU A 148 -28.26 -15.40 8.79
N SER A 149 -27.72 -15.84 9.92
CA SER A 149 -27.47 -14.94 11.06
C SER A 149 -26.32 -13.97 10.74
N ASP A 150 -26.25 -12.86 11.47
CA ASP A 150 -25.21 -11.84 11.35
C ASP A 150 -23.81 -12.45 11.52
N ILE A 151 -23.65 -13.36 12.48
CA ILE A 151 -22.40 -14.09 12.73
C ILE A 151 -22.06 -15.00 11.56
N GLN A 152 -23.03 -15.75 11.01
CA GLN A 152 -22.78 -16.66 9.88
C GLN A 152 -22.36 -15.87 8.63
N ALA A 153 -23.05 -14.77 8.34
CA ALA A 153 -22.73 -13.92 7.19
C ALA A 153 -21.33 -13.30 7.32
N SER A 154 -21.00 -12.74 8.49
CA SER A 154 -19.67 -12.17 8.76
C SER A 154 -18.57 -13.24 8.75
N SER A 155 -18.83 -14.43 9.29
CA SER A 155 -17.90 -15.54 9.25
C SER A 155 -17.61 -16.00 7.83
N LEU A 156 -18.62 -16.09 6.98
CA LEU A 156 -18.44 -16.45 5.57
C LEU A 156 -17.57 -15.44 4.84
N LEU A 157 -17.86 -14.14 4.99
CA LEU A 157 -17.03 -13.07 4.40
C LEU A 157 -15.61 -13.09 4.96
N GLY A 158 -15.43 -13.26 6.28
CA GLY A 158 -14.12 -13.34 6.91
C GLY A 158 -13.30 -14.53 6.41
N LEU A 159 -13.91 -15.70 6.30
CA LEU A 159 -13.26 -16.92 5.79
C LEU A 159 -12.79 -16.76 4.34
N THR A 160 -13.54 -16.06 3.49
CA THR A 160 -13.10 -15.80 2.11
C THR A 160 -11.90 -14.85 2.06
N TYR A 161 -11.81 -13.82 2.92
CA TYR A 161 -10.60 -13.00 3.05
C TYR A 161 -9.40 -13.83 3.54
N VAL A 162 -9.59 -14.65 4.57
CA VAL A 162 -8.53 -15.53 5.08
C VAL A 162 -8.07 -16.50 4.00
N ALA A 163 -8.99 -17.13 3.26
CA ALA A 163 -8.68 -18.05 2.17
C ALA A 163 -7.91 -17.34 1.04
N TYR A 164 -8.31 -16.11 0.68
CA TYR A 164 -7.60 -15.31 -0.33
C TYR A 164 -6.15 -15.05 0.09
N PHE A 165 -5.92 -14.51 1.29
CA PHE A 165 -4.58 -14.20 1.75
C PHE A 165 -3.72 -15.45 2.01
N ALA A 166 -4.33 -16.54 2.47
CA ALA A 166 -3.66 -17.82 2.59
C ALA A 166 -3.21 -18.36 1.23
N ALA A 167 -4.07 -18.30 0.21
CA ALA A 167 -3.72 -18.68 -1.15
C ALA A 167 -2.58 -17.83 -1.70
N ARG A 168 -2.62 -16.50 -1.48
CA ARG A 168 -1.53 -15.58 -1.86
C ARG A 168 -0.21 -15.95 -1.17
N ALA A 169 -0.25 -16.27 0.13
CA ALA A 169 0.93 -16.66 0.90
C ALA A 169 1.51 -17.97 0.39
N ILE A 170 0.67 -18.99 0.15
CA ILE A 170 1.08 -20.28 -0.39
C ILE A 170 1.73 -20.11 -1.76
N LEU A 171 1.11 -19.35 -2.67
CA LEU A 171 1.66 -19.09 -3.99
C LEU A 171 3.00 -18.34 -3.92
N LYS A 172 3.11 -17.35 -3.04
CA LYS A 172 4.36 -16.64 -2.81
C LYS A 172 5.46 -17.59 -2.35
N LEU A 173 5.20 -18.41 -1.33
CA LEU A 173 6.16 -19.39 -0.81
C LEU A 173 6.55 -20.40 -1.88
N TYR A 174 5.59 -20.92 -2.65
CA TYR A 174 5.82 -21.85 -3.73
C TYR A 174 6.77 -21.26 -4.78
N TYR A 175 6.51 -20.03 -5.25
CA TYR A 175 7.33 -19.40 -6.27
C TYR A 175 8.71 -18.97 -5.75
N THR A 176 8.79 -18.44 -4.52
CA THR A 176 10.08 -18.04 -3.92
C THR A 176 10.97 -19.23 -3.59
N GLY A 177 10.37 -20.39 -3.30
CA GLY A 177 11.10 -21.64 -3.05
C GLY A 177 11.75 -22.26 -4.28
N ARG A 178 11.42 -21.83 -5.50
CA ARG A 178 12.00 -22.35 -6.72
C ARG A 178 13.45 -21.92 -6.90
N PRO A 179 14.36 -22.85 -7.31
CA PRO A 179 15.79 -22.53 -7.47
C PRO A 179 16.06 -21.34 -8.39
N GLU A 180 15.30 -21.25 -9.51
CA GLU A 180 15.42 -20.16 -10.48
C GLU A 180 15.06 -18.78 -9.95
N ASN A 181 14.35 -18.71 -8.81
CA ASN A 181 13.94 -17.47 -8.15
C ASN A 181 14.84 -17.11 -6.97
N ARG A 182 15.87 -17.90 -6.72
CA ARG A 182 16.77 -17.65 -5.59
C ARG A 182 17.47 -16.30 -5.70
N GLY A 183 17.36 -15.50 -4.63
CA GLY A 183 17.93 -14.17 -4.59
C GLY A 183 17.06 -13.07 -5.24
N PHE A 184 15.86 -13.43 -5.73
CA PHE A 184 14.87 -12.46 -6.18
C PHE A 184 13.85 -12.18 -5.07
N ALA A 185 13.41 -10.93 -4.96
CA ALA A 185 12.25 -10.56 -4.16
C ALA A 185 10.99 -10.76 -4.99
N ALA A 186 9.99 -11.45 -4.42
CA ALA A 186 8.69 -11.64 -5.06
C ALA A 186 7.76 -10.47 -4.73
N LEU A 187 7.29 -9.79 -5.76
CA LEU A 187 6.34 -8.69 -5.68
C LEU A 187 5.00 -9.12 -6.28
N PRO A 188 3.87 -8.77 -5.64
CA PRO A 188 2.55 -9.07 -6.18
C PRO A 188 2.27 -8.27 -7.45
N THR A 189 1.37 -8.81 -8.28
CA THR A 189 0.84 -8.10 -9.44
C THR A 189 -0.69 -7.96 -9.31
N PHE A 190 -1.32 -7.28 -10.27
CA PHE A 190 -2.79 -7.20 -10.33
C PHE A 190 -3.44 -8.58 -10.42
N SER A 191 -2.83 -9.54 -11.13
CA SER A 191 -3.34 -10.90 -11.18
C SER A 191 -3.03 -11.65 -9.87
N PRO A 192 -4.02 -12.26 -9.21
CA PRO A 192 -3.80 -12.97 -7.95
C PRO A 192 -2.79 -14.13 -8.04
N ALA A 193 -2.69 -14.77 -9.21
CA ALA A 193 -1.79 -15.91 -9.44
C ALA A 193 -0.43 -15.52 -10.02
N GLN A 194 -0.22 -14.25 -10.36
CA GLN A 194 1.03 -13.80 -10.98
C GLN A 194 1.90 -13.03 -10.01
N TRP A 195 3.21 -13.25 -10.13
CA TRP A 195 4.23 -12.60 -9.32
C TRP A 195 5.30 -12.01 -10.21
N LYS A 196 5.83 -10.89 -9.80
CA LYS A 196 6.99 -10.22 -10.39
C LYS A 196 8.19 -10.48 -9.48
N PHE A 197 9.28 -10.96 -10.05
CA PHE A 197 10.51 -11.22 -9.31
C PHE A 197 11.52 -10.14 -9.65
N VAL A 198 12.05 -9.49 -8.63
CA VAL A 198 12.96 -8.37 -8.77
C VAL A 198 14.24 -8.66 -8.03
N LYS A 199 15.38 -8.45 -8.70
CA LYS A 199 16.71 -8.57 -8.11
C LYS A 199 17.52 -7.33 -8.44
N ARG A 200 18.13 -6.75 -7.43
CA ARG A 200 19.15 -5.74 -7.60
C ARG A 200 20.50 -6.43 -7.81
N ILE A 201 21.19 -6.07 -8.87
CA ILE A 201 22.52 -6.58 -9.23
C ILE A 201 23.48 -5.40 -9.14
N ASP A 202 24.34 -5.40 -8.14
CA ASP A 202 25.38 -4.39 -7.96
C ASP A 202 26.65 -4.89 -8.66
N THR A 203 27.13 -4.13 -9.62
CA THR A 203 28.44 -4.30 -10.24
C THR A 203 29.34 -3.11 -9.88
N ASP A 204 30.63 -3.18 -10.17
CA ASP A 204 31.57 -2.11 -9.80
C ASP A 204 31.17 -0.76 -10.36
N ASN A 205 30.58 -0.72 -11.54
CA ASN A 205 30.22 0.50 -12.27
C ASN A 205 28.72 0.75 -12.41
N GLU A 206 27.87 -0.25 -12.22
CA GLU A 206 26.43 -0.16 -12.49
C GLU A 206 25.60 -0.92 -11.46
N ILE A 207 24.42 -0.38 -11.18
CA ILE A 207 23.37 -1.12 -10.51
C ILE A 207 22.31 -1.47 -11.54
N LYS A 208 22.04 -2.77 -11.72
CA LYS A 208 21.01 -3.28 -12.63
C LYS A 208 19.83 -3.80 -11.82
N ILE A 209 18.63 -3.62 -12.34
CA ILE A 209 17.43 -4.23 -11.78
C ILE A 209 16.97 -5.29 -12.77
N ALA A 210 17.12 -6.55 -12.39
CA ALA A 210 16.56 -7.68 -13.14
C ALA A 210 15.11 -7.90 -12.71
N ILE A 211 14.22 -7.97 -13.70
CA ILE A 211 12.78 -8.21 -13.48
C ILE A 211 12.39 -9.42 -14.30
N LYS A 212 11.71 -10.38 -13.70
CA LYS A 212 11.08 -11.50 -14.40
C LYS A 212 9.68 -11.77 -13.87
N ASN A 213 8.84 -12.40 -14.64
CA ASN A 213 7.52 -12.86 -14.21
C ASN A 213 7.50 -14.40 -14.03
N ASN A 214 6.37 -14.96 -13.56
CA ASN A 214 6.19 -16.41 -13.40
C ASN A 214 6.44 -17.22 -14.69
N ARG A 215 6.36 -16.59 -15.87
CA ARG A 215 6.53 -17.23 -17.19
C ARG A 215 7.97 -17.20 -17.67
N LEU A 216 8.92 -16.89 -16.78
CA LEU A 216 10.36 -16.92 -17.04
C LEU A 216 10.88 -15.96 -18.12
N GLN A 217 10.08 -15.00 -18.55
CA GLN A 217 10.61 -13.91 -19.38
C GLN A 217 11.40 -12.95 -18.47
N GLU A 218 12.70 -13.01 -18.58
CA GLU A 218 13.61 -12.12 -17.86
C GLU A 218 13.78 -10.84 -18.66
N TYR A 219 13.48 -9.72 -18.01
CA TYR A 219 13.82 -8.40 -18.51
C TYR A 219 14.89 -7.83 -17.59
N VAL A 220 16.07 -7.65 -18.14
CA VAL A 220 17.04 -6.77 -17.48
C VAL A 220 16.68 -5.35 -17.92
N ILE A 221 16.27 -4.50 -16.99
CA ILE A 221 16.19 -3.08 -17.27
C ILE A 221 17.64 -2.58 -17.32
N PRO A 222 18.19 -2.29 -18.51
CA PRO A 222 19.52 -1.76 -18.65
C PRO A 222 19.46 -0.29 -18.27
N LYS A 223 19.40 0.03 -16.96
CA LYS A 223 19.37 1.41 -16.52
C LYS A 223 20.37 1.58 -15.40
N LYS A 224 21.30 2.45 -15.69
CA LYS A 224 22.27 2.99 -14.75
C LYS A 224 21.52 3.56 -13.55
N VAL A 225 21.73 3.00 -12.37
CA VAL A 225 21.02 3.41 -11.17
C VAL A 225 22.03 3.76 -10.09
N ILE A 226 21.94 4.95 -9.58
CA ILE A 226 22.47 5.45 -8.28
C ILE A 226 24.00 5.59 -8.18
N LYS A 227 24.88 4.75 -8.74
CA LYS A 227 26.33 4.97 -8.64
C LYS A 227 26.82 6.20 -9.42
N GLU A 228 26.13 6.57 -10.50
CA GLU A 228 26.44 7.80 -11.26
C GLU A 228 25.91 9.09 -10.61
N ILE A 229 25.10 8.99 -9.55
CA ILE A 229 24.56 10.16 -8.84
C ILE A 229 25.70 11.08 -8.37
N ASN A 230 26.83 10.51 -7.95
CA ASN A 230 27.95 11.30 -7.45
C ASN A 230 28.73 12.04 -8.56
N THR A 231 28.47 11.78 -9.82
CA THR A 231 29.20 12.37 -10.96
C THR A 231 28.42 13.46 -11.70
N CYS A 232 27.10 13.53 -11.48
CA CYS A 232 26.23 14.55 -12.08
C CYS A 232 25.55 15.36 -10.98
N ASN A 233 25.95 16.63 -10.81
CA ASN A 233 25.41 17.53 -9.77
C ASN A 233 23.88 17.64 -9.83
N ASP A 234 23.31 17.57 -11.02
CA ASP A 234 21.87 17.71 -11.25
C ASP A 234 21.11 16.49 -10.71
N LEU A 235 21.67 15.30 -10.90
CA LEU A 235 21.09 14.07 -10.39
C LEU A 235 21.16 14.00 -8.86
N VAL A 236 22.29 14.46 -8.28
CA VAL A 236 22.47 14.54 -6.82
C VAL A 236 21.43 15.47 -6.20
N SER A 237 21.16 16.62 -6.81
CA SER A 237 20.17 17.58 -6.29
C SER A 237 18.76 17.01 -6.29
N THR A 238 18.36 16.26 -7.34
CA THR A 238 17.05 15.61 -7.40
C THR A 238 16.91 14.46 -6.40
N TYR A 239 17.97 13.67 -6.22
CA TYR A 239 17.97 12.58 -5.25
C TYR A 239 17.68 13.07 -3.83
N TRP A 240 18.29 14.19 -3.43
CA TRP A 240 18.11 14.74 -2.08
C TRP A 240 16.81 15.54 -1.88
N HIS A 241 16.01 15.65 -2.94
CA HIS A 241 14.72 16.32 -2.78
C HIS A 241 13.80 15.54 -1.82
N PRO A 242 13.10 16.22 -0.88
CA PRO A 242 12.28 15.57 0.14
C PRO A 242 11.25 14.56 -0.41
N GLU A 243 10.62 14.85 -1.55
CA GLU A 243 9.63 13.97 -2.18
C GLU A 243 10.28 12.73 -2.79
N VAL A 244 11.47 12.85 -3.38
CA VAL A 244 12.24 11.71 -3.89
C VAL A 244 12.73 10.84 -2.74
N GLN A 245 13.23 11.45 -1.67
CA GLN A 245 13.64 10.70 -0.48
C GLN A 245 12.47 9.96 0.16
N GLU A 246 11.29 10.56 0.18
CA GLU A 246 10.08 9.88 0.67
C GLU A 246 9.71 8.70 -0.22
N TYR A 247 9.75 8.87 -1.54
CA TYR A 247 9.52 7.80 -2.51
C TYR A 247 10.50 6.64 -2.31
N MET A 248 11.81 6.95 -2.11
CA MET A 248 12.85 5.96 -1.84
C MET A 248 12.64 5.23 -0.50
N ARG A 249 12.02 5.89 0.46
CA ARG A 249 11.70 5.29 1.76
C ARG A 249 10.61 4.23 1.66
N VAL A 250 9.61 4.48 0.81
CA VAL A 250 8.47 3.57 0.60
C VAL A 250 8.85 2.38 -0.29
N PHE A 251 9.63 2.65 -1.34
CA PHE A 251 9.92 1.65 -2.38
C PHE A 251 11.36 1.14 -2.29
N SER A 252 11.52 -0.18 -2.27
CA SER A 252 12.82 -0.84 -2.06
C SER A 252 13.65 -0.98 -3.35
N TYR A 253 13.04 -0.83 -4.55
CA TYR A 253 13.69 -1.02 -5.84
C TYR A 253 13.51 0.19 -6.75
N PRO A 254 13.97 1.39 -6.31
CA PRO A 254 13.87 2.59 -7.11
C PRO A 254 14.89 2.60 -8.25
N TYR A 255 14.53 3.23 -9.36
CA TYR A 255 15.40 3.55 -10.48
C TYR A 255 14.96 4.87 -11.11
N TYR A 256 15.80 5.46 -11.96
CA TYR A 256 15.46 6.69 -12.66
C TYR A 256 15.62 6.54 -14.17
N THR A 257 14.94 7.39 -14.91
CA THR A 257 15.11 7.58 -16.34
C THR A 257 15.34 9.05 -16.61
N THR A 258 16.18 9.33 -17.59
CA THR A 258 16.45 10.70 -18.05
C THR A 258 15.87 10.87 -19.45
N ASP A 259 15.25 12.00 -19.70
CA ASP A 259 14.76 12.40 -21.02
C ASP A 259 15.14 13.87 -21.25
N CYS A 260 15.39 14.23 -22.49
CA CYS A 260 15.67 15.63 -22.89
C CYS A 260 14.68 16.00 -23.99
N LYS A 261 13.69 16.83 -23.64
CA LYS A 261 12.67 17.32 -24.56
C LYS A 261 12.66 18.84 -24.57
N ASP A 262 12.70 19.41 -25.75
CA ASP A 262 12.63 20.88 -25.95
C ASP A 262 13.68 21.66 -25.15
N GLY A 263 14.89 21.08 -25.01
CA GLY A 263 16.00 21.71 -24.25
C GLY A 263 15.81 21.61 -22.72
N LYS A 264 14.77 20.94 -22.25
CA LYS A 264 14.51 20.68 -20.83
C LYS A 264 14.94 19.27 -20.46
N PHE A 265 15.73 19.16 -19.41
CA PHE A 265 16.16 17.88 -18.87
C PHE A 265 15.16 17.39 -17.85
N GLU A 266 14.62 16.19 -18.04
CA GLU A 266 13.64 15.56 -17.13
C GLU A 266 14.25 14.29 -16.52
N ILE A 267 14.20 14.18 -15.19
CA ILE A 267 14.55 12.98 -14.47
C ILE A 267 13.26 12.40 -13.88
N ALA A 268 12.91 11.19 -14.29
CA ALA A 268 11.77 10.47 -13.76
C ALA A 268 12.24 9.37 -12.82
N TRP A 269 11.82 9.44 -11.56
CA TRP A 269 12.06 8.42 -10.55
C TRP A 269 10.93 7.38 -10.55
N HIS A 270 11.29 6.12 -10.68
CA HIS A 270 10.39 4.98 -10.76
C HIS A 270 10.72 3.96 -9.69
N SER A 271 9.81 3.00 -9.48
CA SER A 271 10.09 1.80 -8.70
C SER A 271 9.58 0.56 -9.39
N ALA A 272 10.36 -0.51 -9.31
CA ALA A 272 9.93 -1.82 -9.79
C ALA A 272 8.70 -2.37 -9.01
N GLU A 273 8.44 -1.87 -7.80
CA GLU A 273 7.28 -2.22 -6.98
C GLU A 273 6.01 -1.50 -7.44
N ALA A 274 6.13 -0.20 -7.73
CA ALA A 274 5.00 0.62 -8.16
C ALA A 274 4.63 0.44 -9.64
N GLY A 275 5.55 -0.12 -10.43
CA GLY A 275 5.42 -0.15 -11.89
C GLY A 275 5.51 1.25 -12.49
N ASP A 276 5.03 1.39 -13.74
CA ASP A 276 5.05 2.69 -14.44
C ASP A 276 3.93 3.64 -14.00
N ASN A 277 3.11 3.24 -13.04
CA ASN A 277 1.92 3.97 -12.63
C ASN A 277 2.20 5.08 -11.62
N ILE A 278 3.29 4.99 -10.87
CA ILE A 278 3.68 5.97 -9.87
C ILE A 278 5.13 6.33 -10.14
N GLN A 279 5.34 7.56 -10.60
CA GLN A 279 6.66 8.11 -10.86
C GLN A 279 6.73 9.56 -10.34
N ILE A 280 7.92 9.99 -9.96
CA ILE A 280 8.18 11.39 -9.64
C ILE A 280 9.04 11.96 -10.76
N ASN A 281 8.52 12.95 -11.46
CA ASN A 281 9.25 13.68 -12.51
C ASN A 281 9.85 14.95 -11.93
N VAL A 282 11.13 15.13 -12.18
CA VAL A 282 11.85 16.34 -11.84
C VAL A 282 12.32 16.97 -13.15
N ARG A 283 11.87 18.20 -13.43
CA ARG A 283 12.25 18.95 -14.64
C ARG A 283 13.21 20.07 -14.29
N TYR A 284 14.20 20.25 -15.13
CA TYR A 284 15.10 21.38 -15.09
C TYR A 284 14.71 22.36 -16.22
N ASP A 285 14.32 23.54 -15.84
CA ASP A 285 14.22 24.67 -16.73
C ASP A 285 15.56 25.42 -16.65
N GLY A 286 16.14 25.90 -17.76
CA GLY A 286 17.50 26.36 -17.92
C GLY A 286 18.14 27.23 -16.82
N ASP A 287 17.38 27.66 -15.82
CA ASP A 287 17.80 28.37 -14.60
C ASP A 287 17.73 27.50 -13.30
N PHE A 288 17.85 26.19 -13.39
CA PHE A 288 17.81 25.28 -12.22
C PHE A 288 16.56 25.40 -11.34
N LYS A 289 15.45 25.86 -11.85
CA LYS A 289 14.17 25.76 -11.19
C LYS A 289 13.62 24.36 -11.39
N VAL A 290 13.51 23.63 -10.29
CA VAL A 290 12.93 22.31 -10.32
C VAL A 290 11.41 22.43 -10.24
N ASP A 291 10.72 22.26 -11.36
CA ASP A 291 9.27 22.11 -11.38
C ASP A 291 8.90 20.66 -11.13
N TYR A 292 8.20 20.40 -10.02
CA TYR A 292 7.76 19.08 -9.63
C TYR A 292 6.36 18.81 -10.18
N GLU A 293 6.28 17.89 -11.12
CA GLU A 293 5.01 17.38 -11.61
C GLU A 293 4.80 15.94 -11.15
N PHE A 294 3.86 15.75 -10.24
CA PHE A 294 3.40 14.41 -9.85
C PHE A 294 2.47 13.89 -10.95
N LYS A 295 3.03 13.25 -11.97
CA LYS A 295 2.21 12.60 -13.01
C LYS A 295 1.79 11.21 -12.55
N ARG A 296 0.55 11.09 -12.12
CA ARG A 296 -0.17 9.83 -12.08
C ARG A 296 -0.45 9.43 -13.53
N THR A 297 0.53 8.87 -14.21
CA THR A 297 0.36 8.47 -15.59
C THR A 297 -0.37 7.15 -15.64
N LEU A 298 -1.68 7.17 -15.85
CA LEU A 298 -2.48 6.03 -16.32
C LEU A 298 -2.07 5.70 -17.78
N ARG A 299 -0.79 5.44 -18.04
CA ARG A 299 -0.27 4.97 -19.32
C ARG A 299 -0.13 3.46 -19.30
N GLY A 300 -1.26 2.73 -19.25
CA GLY A 300 -1.30 1.28 -19.40
C GLY A 300 -2.16 0.78 -20.56
N LEU A 301 -2.71 1.64 -21.42
CA LEU A 301 -3.69 1.24 -22.46
C LEU A 301 -3.45 1.84 -23.85
N ARG A 302 -2.25 2.25 -24.20
CA ARG A 302 -1.91 2.47 -25.61
C ARG A 302 -0.81 1.50 -26.02
N LYS A 303 -1.22 0.33 -26.53
CA LYS A 303 -0.42 -0.41 -27.50
C LYS A 303 -0.21 0.52 -28.69
N ASP A 304 1.02 0.96 -28.90
CA ASP A 304 1.40 1.53 -30.16
C ASP A 304 1.23 0.44 -31.22
N LYS A 305 0.18 0.59 -32.02
CA LYS A 305 0.09 -0.07 -33.32
C LYS A 305 1.13 0.60 -34.20
N LYS A 306 2.18 -0.11 -34.50
CA LYS A 306 2.88 -0.06 -35.77
C LYS A 306 2.83 -1.44 -36.40
#